data_10867e395a6c8c860b9bd1b5efa0a894
#
_entry.id   10867e395a6c8c860b9bd1b5efa0a894
#
_cell.length_a   1.000
_cell.length_b   1.000
_cell.length_c   1.000
_cell.angle_alpha   90.00
_cell.angle_beta   90.00
_cell.angle_gamma   90.00
#
_symmetry.space_group_name_H-M   'P 1'
#
loop_
_entity.id
_entity.type
_entity.pdbx_description
1 polymer ?
#
loop_
_entity_poly.entity_id
_entity_poly.type
_entity_poly.pdbx_seq_one_letter_code
_entity_poly.pdbx_strand_id
1 'polypeptide(L)'
;MTSVVIVDDYAPFRDSARGLLEGGGFEVVGEAKGGHEALQLAEALHPDVVLLDVHMPDLDGFEVTRRLVELDPAPAVVLISSRDDYALLAAKTPARAFIRKDELSAEVLRSALQ
;
A
#
# COMPACT_ATOMS: atom_id res chain seq x y z
N MET A 1 10.92 13.18 -3.85
CA MET A 1 9.75 12.44 -4.36
C MET A 1 9.20 11.56 -3.25
N THR A 2 7.90 11.38 -3.23
CA THR A 2 7.27 10.50 -2.26
C THR A 2 7.61 9.04 -2.59
N SER A 3 8.17 8.32 -1.63
CA SER A 3 8.60 6.94 -1.82
C SER A 3 7.45 5.98 -1.48
N VAL A 4 7.30 4.93 -2.28
CA VAL A 4 6.21 3.97 -2.17
C VAL A 4 6.74 2.54 -2.22
N VAL A 5 6.24 1.69 -1.34
CA VAL A 5 6.38 0.24 -1.44
C VAL A 5 5.02 -0.31 -1.86
N ILE A 6 5.01 -1.15 -2.91
CA ILE A 6 3.78 -1.77 -3.43
C ILE A 6 3.73 -3.21 -2.92
N VAL A 7 2.64 -3.57 -2.26
CA VAL A 7 2.45 -4.91 -1.67
C VAL A 7 1.23 -5.59 -2.26
N ASP A 8 1.45 -6.65 -3.03
CA ASP A 8 0.40 -7.43 -3.66
C ASP A 8 1.01 -8.74 -4.12
N ASP A 9 0.32 -9.86 -3.95
CA ASP A 9 0.82 -11.16 -4.37
C ASP A 9 0.72 -11.40 -5.89
N TYR A 10 0.03 -10.51 -6.61
CA TYR A 10 -0.17 -10.63 -8.05
C TYR A 10 0.81 -9.73 -8.79
N ALA A 11 1.84 -10.33 -9.38
CA ALA A 11 2.92 -9.58 -10.04
C ALA A 11 2.44 -8.64 -11.16
N PRO A 12 1.49 -9.04 -12.03
CA PRO A 12 1.00 -8.11 -13.06
C PRO A 12 0.38 -6.83 -12.48
N PHE A 13 -0.28 -6.91 -11.33
CA PHE A 13 -0.79 -5.71 -10.69
C PHE A 13 0.37 -4.83 -10.21
N ARG A 14 1.39 -5.43 -9.58
CA ARG A 14 2.54 -4.65 -9.11
C ARG A 14 3.22 -3.91 -10.27
N ASP A 15 3.40 -4.59 -11.41
CA ASP A 15 4.00 -3.98 -12.59
C ASP A 15 3.17 -2.81 -13.11
N SER A 16 1.86 -2.99 -13.19
CA SER A 16 0.94 -1.95 -13.63
C SER A 16 0.95 -0.76 -12.68
N ALA A 17 0.87 -1.03 -11.37
CA ALA A 17 0.87 0.02 -10.35
C ALA A 17 2.18 0.81 -10.37
N ARG A 18 3.32 0.11 -10.53
CA ARG A 18 4.62 0.78 -10.62
C ARG A 18 4.63 1.77 -11.78
N GLY A 19 4.18 1.36 -12.95
CA GLY A 19 4.14 2.24 -14.13
C GLY A 19 3.26 3.46 -13.91
N LEU A 20 2.07 3.26 -13.32
CA LEU A 20 1.15 4.35 -13.03
C LEU A 20 1.76 5.36 -12.04
N LEU A 21 2.38 4.87 -10.99
CA LEU A 21 2.89 5.73 -9.94
C LEU A 21 4.18 6.43 -10.34
N GLU A 22 5.09 5.73 -11.00
CA GLU A 22 6.33 6.34 -11.48
C GLU A 22 6.05 7.39 -12.55
N GLY A 23 5.07 7.12 -13.42
CA GLY A 23 4.64 8.11 -14.43
C GLY A 23 4.03 9.35 -13.82
N GLY A 24 3.52 9.28 -12.60
CA GLY A 24 2.90 10.39 -11.89
C GLY A 24 3.78 11.06 -10.84
N GLY A 25 5.07 10.75 -10.80
CA GLY A 25 6.02 11.44 -9.92
C GLY A 25 6.27 10.79 -8.58
N PHE A 26 5.78 9.57 -8.34
CA PHE A 26 6.15 8.79 -7.15
C PHE A 26 7.42 7.99 -7.42
N GLU A 27 8.14 7.68 -6.36
CA GLU A 27 9.32 6.82 -6.45
C GLU A 27 8.97 5.46 -5.84
N VAL A 28 8.90 4.41 -6.66
CA VAL A 28 8.65 3.06 -6.15
C VAL A 28 9.97 2.45 -5.71
N VAL A 29 10.15 2.31 -4.39
CA VAL A 29 11.42 1.88 -3.81
C VAL A 29 11.46 0.39 -3.50
N GLY A 30 10.33 -0.29 -3.58
CA GLY A 30 10.29 -1.74 -3.37
C GLY A 30 8.93 -2.33 -3.68
N GLU A 31 8.92 -3.65 -3.84
CA GLU A 31 7.71 -4.44 -4.07
C GLU A 31 7.76 -5.66 -3.17
N ALA A 32 6.62 -6.03 -2.60
CA ALA A 32 6.49 -7.20 -1.75
C ALA A 32 5.34 -8.07 -2.21
N LYS A 33 5.46 -9.37 -2.01
CA LYS A 33 4.44 -10.36 -2.39
C LYS A 33 3.51 -10.71 -1.24
N GLY A 34 3.83 -10.31 -0.03
CA GLY A 34 3.05 -10.65 1.14
C GLY A 34 3.38 -9.75 2.32
N GLY A 35 2.69 -10.02 3.43
CA GLY A 35 2.76 -9.16 4.61
C GLY A 35 4.10 -9.18 5.32
N HIS A 36 4.72 -10.34 5.46
CA HIS A 36 6.02 -10.42 6.12
C HIS A 36 7.10 -9.65 5.35
N GLU A 37 7.13 -9.81 4.03
CA GLU A 37 8.07 -9.09 3.19
C GLU A 37 7.80 -7.58 3.24
N ALA A 38 6.51 -7.19 3.28
CA ALA A 38 6.14 -5.78 3.40
C ALA A 38 6.71 -5.16 4.67
N LEU A 39 6.61 -5.87 5.79
CA LEU A 39 7.13 -5.38 7.07
C LEU A 39 8.65 -5.26 7.04
N GLN A 40 9.34 -6.23 6.44
CA GLN A 40 10.79 -6.20 6.30
C GLN A 40 11.23 -5.00 5.45
N LEU A 41 10.57 -4.78 4.33
CA LEU A 41 10.90 -3.66 3.45
C LEU A 41 10.62 -2.31 4.11
N ALA A 42 9.52 -2.21 4.83
CA ALA A 42 9.18 -0.96 5.52
C ALA A 42 10.22 -0.60 6.57
N GLU A 43 10.71 -1.58 7.32
CA GLU A 43 11.76 -1.36 8.32
C GLU A 43 13.09 -0.98 7.67
N ALA A 44 13.41 -1.59 6.54
CA ALA A 44 14.69 -1.36 5.87
C ALA A 44 14.71 -0.05 5.09
N LEU A 45 13.60 0.30 4.43
CA LEU A 45 13.56 1.41 3.46
C LEU A 45 12.90 2.67 3.99
N HIS A 46 12.12 2.58 5.06
CA HIS A 46 11.36 3.70 5.62
C HIS A 46 10.59 4.48 4.53
N PRO A 47 9.71 3.80 3.76
CA PRO A 47 8.98 4.48 2.69
C PRO A 47 7.98 5.48 3.26
N ASP A 48 7.64 6.48 2.47
CA ASP A 48 6.60 7.43 2.84
C ASP A 48 5.22 6.78 2.82
N VAL A 49 5.02 5.84 1.89
CA VAL A 49 3.71 5.20 1.66
C VAL A 49 3.91 3.70 1.45
N VAL A 50 3.02 2.92 2.05
CA VAL A 50 2.87 1.49 1.72
C VAL A 50 1.50 1.31 1.08
N LEU A 51 1.49 0.92 -0.19
CA LEU A 51 0.28 0.59 -0.93
C LEU A 51 0.04 -0.91 -0.76
N LEU A 52 -0.99 -1.29 -0.04
CA LEU A 52 -1.11 -2.61 0.58
C LEU A 52 -2.41 -3.31 0.21
N ASP A 53 -2.32 -4.45 -0.45
CA ASP A 53 -3.48 -5.29 -0.73
C ASP A 53 -4.08 -5.80 0.59
N VAL A 54 -5.40 -5.78 0.68
CA VAL A 54 -6.14 -6.34 1.82
C VAL A 54 -5.93 -7.85 1.90
N HIS A 55 -5.95 -8.54 0.76
CA HIS A 55 -5.84 -10.00 0.69
C HIS A 55 -4.44 -10.46 0.33
N MET A 56 -3.78 -11.13 1.26
CA MET A 56 -2.47 -11.73 1.02
C MET A 56 -2.43 -13.12 1.66
N PRO A 57 -1.57 -14.02 1.14
CA PRO A 57 -1.58 -15.41 1.58
C PRO A 57 -1.05 -15.65 3.00
N ASP A 58 -0.17 -14.78 3.51
CA ASP A 58 0.46 -14.98 4.81
C ASP A 58 -0.16 -14.17 5.95
N LEU A 59 -0.40 -12.88 5.72
CA LEU A 59 -1.03 -11.98 6.70
C LEU A 59 -2.06 -11.13 5.96
N ASP A 60 -3.20 -10.87 6.57
CA ASP A 60 -4.16 -9.96 5.94
C ASP A 60 -3.69 -8.51 6.06
N GLY A 61 -4.18 -7.66 5.16
CA GLY A 61 -3.76 -6.27 5.10
C GLY A 61 -4.09 -5.47 6.35
N PHE A 62 -5.13 -5.85 7.09
CA PHE A 62 -5.48 -5.14 8.32
C PHE A 62 -4.46 -5.40 9.43
N GLU A 63 -3.97 -6.64 9.55
CA GLU A 63 -2.92 -6.98 10.50
C GLU A 63 -1.61 -6.28 10.15
N VAL A 64 -1.24 -6.28 8.87
CA VAL A 64 -0.03 -5.59 8.40
C VAL A 64 -0.13 -4.09 8.69
N THR A 65 -1.29 -3.50 8.44
CA THR A 65 -1.53 -2.08 8.74
C THR A 65 -1.26 -1.78 10.21
N ARG A 66 -1.80 -2.60 11.12
CA ARG A 66 -1.60 -2.40 12.56
C ARG A 66 -0.12 -2.40 12.93
N ARG A 67 0.66 -3.29 12.32
CA ARG A 67 2.10 -3.38 12.58
C ARG A 67 2.88 -2.23 11.96
N LEU A 68 2.51 -1.82 10.75
CA LEU A 68 3.20 -0.73 10.05
C LEU A 68 3.09 0.60 10.78
N VAL A 69 1.91 0.89 11.33
CA VAL A 69 1.70 2.18 12.00
C VAL A 69 2.43 2.27 13.34
N GLU A 70 2.94 1.16 13.86
CA GLU A 70 3.76 1.16 15.07
C GLU A 70 5.24 1.45 14.79
N LEU A 71 5.64 1.49 13.53
CA LEU A 71 7.01 1.85 13.16
C LEU A 71 7.27 3.33 13.43
N ASP A 72 8.52 3.68 13.65
CA ASP A 72 8.92 5.07 13.88
C ASP A 72 10.11 5.41 12.98
N PRO A 73 9.93 6.21 11.92
CA PRO A 73 8.68 6.84 11.51
C PRO A 73 7.72 5.84 10.86
N ALA A 74 6.42 6.05 11.03
CA ALA A 74 5.41 5.19 10.43
C ALA A 74 5.09 5.66 9.01
N PRO A 75 4.96 4.74 8.05
CA PRO A 75 4.51 5.11 6.70
C PRO A 75 3.01 5.41 6.69
N ALA A 76 2.56 6.15 5.71
CA ALA A 76 1.13 6.24 5.42
C ALA A 76 0.72 4.93 4.75
N VAL A 77 -0.27 4.25 5.30
CA VAL A 77 -0.76 2.99 4.75
C VAL A 77 -2.01 3.25 3.93
N VAL A 78 -1.98 2.88 2.66
CA VAL A 78 -3.14 2.96 1.78
C VAL A 78 -3.52 1.55 1.38
N LEU A 79 -4.70 1.12 1.81
CA LEU A 79 -5.21 -0.22 1.50
C LEU A 79 -5.82 -0.23 0.10
N ILE A 80 -5.59 -1.32 -0.63
CA ILE A 80 -6.18 -1.54 -1.95
C ILE A 80 -6.87 -2.89 -2.00
N SER A 81 -7.91 -2.98 -2.81
CA SER A 81 -8.62 -4.24 -3.07
C SER A 81 -9.39 -4.13 -4.38
N SER A 82 -9.61 -5.26 -5.04
CA SER A 82 -10.50 -5.33 -6.19
C SER A 82 -11.99 -5.25 -5.79
N ARG A 83 -12.26 -5.27 -4.47
CA ARG A 83 -13.61 -5.23 -3.91
C ARG A 83 -13.77 -4.00 -3.05
N ASP A 84 -14.95 -3.37 -3.10
CA ASP A 84 -15.23 -2.17 -2.32
C ASP A 84 -15.89 -2.48 -0.95
N ASP A 85 -16.29 -3.72 -0.70
CA ASP A 85 -16.90 -4.12 0.57
C ASP A 85 -15.92 -4.08 1.75
N TYR A 86 -14.64 -3.86 1.50
CA TYR A 86 -13.64 -3.66 2.55
C TYR A 86 -13.50 -2.20 3.01
N ALA A 87 -14.14 -1.25 2.33
CA ALA A 87 -13.98 0.17 2.66
C ALA A 87 -14.41 0.50 4.09
N LEU A 88 -15.50 -0.10 4.57
CA LEU A 88 -15.97 0.11 5.93
C LEU A 88 -15.01 -0.47 6.98
N LEU A 89 -14.42 -1.61 6.68
CA LEU A 89 -13.42 -2.21 7.57
C LEU A 89 -12.13 -1.40 7.56
N ALA A 90 -11.73 -0.90 6.41
CA ALA A 90 -10.55 -0.04 6.30
C ALA A 90 -10.71 1.23 7.13
N ALA A 91 -11.91 1.80 7.17
CA ALA A 91 -12.19 2.99 7.95
C ALA A 91 -12.04 2.78 9.46
N LYS A 92 -12.07 1.53 9.92
CA LYS A 92 -11.91 1.18 11.34
C LYS A 92 -10.46 0.86 11.70
N THR A 93 -9.54 0.93 10.74
CA THR A 93 -8.12 0.68 10.94
C THR A 93 -7.36 2.01 10.90
N PRO A 94 -6.10 2.04 11.34
CA PRO A 94 -5.29 3.24 11.22
C PRO A 94 -4.77 3.51 9.81
N ALA A 95 -5.29 2.83 8.77
CA ALA A 95 -4.94 3.10 7.39
C ALA A 95 -5.33 4.53 7.01
N ARG A 96 -4.50 5.16 6.17
CA ARG A 96 -4.74 6.52 5.70
C ARG A 96 -5.93 6.59 4.76
N ALA A 97 -6.08 5.57 3.90
CA ALA A 97 -7.13 5.55 2.89
C ALA A 97 -7.34 4.13 2.36
N PHE A 98 -8.43 3.95 1.62
CA PHE A 98 -8.73 2.75 0.88
C PHE A 98 -9.02 3.14 -0.57
N ILE A 99 -8.39 2.44 -1.53
CA ILE A 99 -8.59 2.68 -2.96
C ILE A 99 -8.90 1.34 -3.62
N ARG A 100 -9.92 1.33 -4.48
CA ARG A 100 -10.16 0.14 -5.32
C ARG A 100 -9.05 0.03 -6.35
N LYS A 101 -8.61 -1.20 -6.64
CA LYS A 101 -7.51 -1.42 -7.59
C LYS A 101 -7.79 -0.84 -8.97
N ASP A 102 -9.04 -0.93 -9.44
CA ASP A 102 -9.43 -0.42 -10.74
C ASP A 102 -9.51 1.11 -10.81
N GLU A 103 -9.42 1.77 -9.68
CA GLU A 103 -9.44 3.24 -9.60
C GLU A 103 -8.06 3.84 -9.30
N LEU A 104 -7.04 2.99 -9.16
CA LEU A 104 -5.71 3.47 -8.79
C LEU A 104 -5.09 4.30 -9.92
N SER A 105 -4.61 5.48 -9.55
CA SER A 105 -3.78 6.34 -10.38
C SER A 105 -2.88 7.15 -9.46
N ALA A 106 -1.86 7.80 -10.02
CA ALA A 106 -1.01 8.67 -9.23
C ALA A 106 -1.82 9.81 -8.61
N GLU A 107 -2.78 10.36 -9.35
CA GLU A 107 -3.62 11.45 -8.90
C GLU A 107 -4.52 11.03 -7.74
N VAL A 108 -5.14 9.85 -7.83
CA VAL A 108 -5.98 9.29 -6.77
C VAL A 108 -5.15 9.04 -5.51
N LEU A 109 -3.97 8.47 -5.65
CA LEU A 109 -3.09 8.24 -4.52
C LEU A 109 -2.66 9.56 -3.88
N ARG A 110 -2.29 10.54 -4.70
CA ARG A 110 -1.87 11.84 -4.18
C ARG A 110 -2.98 12.51 -3.38
N SER A 111 -4.22 12.44 -3.87
CA SER A 111 -5.38 12.97 -3.15
C SER A 111 -5.61 12.26 -1.82
N ALA A 112 -5.40 10.96 -1.79
CA ALA A 112 -5.57 10.15 -0.58
C ALA A 112 -4.54 10.49 0.51
N LEU A 113 -3.40 11.05 0.13
CA LEU A 113 -2.31 11.39 1.05
C LEU A 113 -2.40 12.81 1.60
N GLN A 114 -3.33 13.60 1.11
CA GLN A 114 -3.52 14.99 1.56
C GLN A 114 -4.31 15.09 2.86
#